data_10441aaeb8f086af6ef028d351a1a8a9
#
_entry.id   10441aaeb8f086af6ef028d351a1a8a9
#
_cell.length_a   1.000
_cell.length_b   1.000
_cell.length_c   1.000
_cell.angle_alpha   90.00
_cell.angle_beta   90.00
_cell.angle_gamma   90.00
#
_symmetry.space_group_name_H-M   'P 1'
#
loop_
_entity.id
_entity.type
_entity.pdbx_description
1 polymer ?
#
loop_
_entity_poly.entity_id
_entity_poly.type
_entity_poly.pdbx_seq_one_letter_code
_entity_poly.pdbx_strand_id
1 'polypeptide(L)'
;MIFNLSCAVNAAQTIGSWYPSLKAVYAAIGAVLSAMVLYKVAYKIIGLFFTRKFAPAKKQHKYAVVIAARNEEKVIGNLLDSIKKQDYPRELVTVFVVADNCTDKTAAVAREHGAICYERFDDEHKTKGFALQFLFERIGEDYGRQSFEGYFVFDAGNLLKSDYISRMNDAFDAGEKIITSYRNTKNFDECWIASTYALHWLRSIRANHRARSVLRLATNIQGTGFLFSNEIVRDGWKYTSLTEDRALTADAVAQGYAITYNDAAEFYDEQPTSLKIALRQRLRWSKGHLLAFAETGPYLLLNVFCGKHFLKTRWQDDKKEKKKKGFKDICKGFLESVRHRFASYDTLMQLTPFSVINIVRWLLVSVIAYGFYCYAYGIGGAAVFTRGTYLGRFLRFLFPIEINVSSG
;
A
#
# COMPACT_ATOMS: atom_id res chain seq x y z
N MET A 1 -43.99 -25.34 16.94
CA MET A 1 -43.62 -24.02 17.45
C MET A 1 -44.29 -23.00 16.55
N ILE A 2 -45.48 -22.51 16.91
CA ILE A 2 -46.26 -21.56 16.10
C ILE A 2 -45.58 -20.21 16.22
N PHE A 3 -44.81 -19.82 15.20
CA PHE A 3 -44.27 -18.45 15.10
C PHE A 3 -45.47 -17.52 14.94
N ASN A 4 -45.74 -16.73 15.97
CA ASN A 4 -46.93 -15.88 16.09
C ASN A 4 -46.90 -14.85 14.97
N LEU A 5 -47.78 -14.98 13.97
CA LEU A 5 -47.87 -14.09 12.78
C LEU A 5 -48.03 -12.64 13.20
N SER A 6 -48.65 -12.37 14.35
CA SER A 6 -48.79 -11.03 14.93
C SER A 6 -47.42 -10.41 15.34
N CYS A 7 -46.47 -11.22 15.79
CA CYS A 7 -45.16 -10.75 16.18
C CYS A 7 -44.34 -10.36 14.94
N ALA A 8 -44.45 -11.11 13.83
CA ALA A 8 -43.79 -10.79 12.57
C ALA A 8 -44.39 -9.54 11.91
N VAL A 9 -45.71 -9.35 11.98
CA VAL A 9 -46.40 -8.15 11.49
C VAL A 9 -46.02 -6.92 12.29
N ASN A 10 -45.98 -7.02 13.62
CA ASN A 10 -45.55 -5.92 14.48
C ASN A 10 -44.08 -5.54 14.25
N ALA A 11 -43.20 -6.52 14.09
CA ALA A 11 -41.79 -6.29 13.75
C ALA A 11 -41.64 -5.58 12.39
N ALA A 12 -42.41 -6.00 11.37
CA ALA A 12 -42.42 -5.37 10.05
C ALA A 12 -42.97 -3.92 10.09
N GLN A 13 -44.04 -3.68 10.87
CA GLN A 13 -44.59 -2.32 11.11
C GLN A 13 -43.56 -1.41 11.81
N THR A 14 -42.88 -1.95 12.82
CA THR A 14 -41.83 -1.23 13.53
C THR A 14 -40.67 -0.89 12.58
N ILE A 15 -40.19 -1.86 11.78
CA ILE A 15 -39.13 -1.63 10.78
C ILE A 15 -39.56 -0.58 9.75
N GLY A 16 -40.82 -0.63 9.27
CA GLY A 16 -41.39 0.35 8.33
C GLY A 16 -41.40 1.78 8.87
N SER A 17 -41.72 1.97 10.15
CA SER A 17 -41.71 3.30 10.79
C SER A 17 -40.29 3.88 10.93
N TRP A 18 -39.27 3.04 11.03
CA TRP A 18 -37.87 3.46 11.15
C TRP A 18 -37.16 3.70 9.79
N TYR A 19 -37.76 3.23 8.68
CA TYR A 19 -37.15 3.30 7.35
C TYR A 19 -36.72 4.70 6.92
N PRO A 20 -37.54 5.79 7.10
CA PRO A 20 -37.11 7.15 6.74
C PRO A 20 -35.85 7.57 7.52
N SER A 21 -35.84 7.28 8.83
CA SER A 21 -34.69 7.59 9.71
C SER A 21 -33.45 6.81 9.32
N LEU A 22 -33.59 5.51 9.06
CA LEU A 22 -32.48 4.64 8.61
C LEU A 22 -31.93 5.10 7.24
N LYS A 23 -32.81 5.50 6.31
CA LYS A 23 -32.40 6.08 5.02
C LYS A 23 -31.63 7.38 5.20
N ALA A 24 -32.07 8.26 6.09
CA ALA A 24 -31.39 9.50 6.40
C ALA A 24 -30.01 9.27 7.01
N VAL A 25 -29.90 8.37 7.99
CA VAL A 25 -28.62 7.97 8.60
C VAL A 25 -27.67 7.38 7.55
N TYR A 26 -28.17 6.49 6.70
CA TYR A 26 -27.38 5.92 5.60
C TYR A 26 -26.86 6.98 4.63
N ALA A 27 -27.73 7.93 4.24
CA ALA A 27 -27.34 9.03 3.36
C ALA A 27 -26.29 9.93 4.04
N ALA A 28 -26.47 10.24 5.31
CA ALA A 28 -25.52 11.02 6.09
C ALA A 28 -24.14 10.32 6.19
N ILE A 29 -24.12 9.02 6.51
CA ILE A 29 -22.87 8.24 6.53
C ILE A 29 -22.23 8.26 5.14
N GLY A 30 -23.00 8.07 4.07
CA GLY A 30 -22.53 8.14 2.69
C GLY A 30 -21.92 9.49 2.33
N ALA A 31 -22.57 10.57 2.73
CA ALA A 31 -22.09 11.93 2.51
C ALA A 31 -20.77 12.19 3.26
N VAL A 32 -20.68 11.80 4.53
CA VAL A 32 -19.45 11.90 5.33
C VAL A 32 -18.30 11.12 4.69
N LEU A 33 -18.51 9.84 4.34
CA LEU A 33 -17.48 9.01 3.70
C LEU A 33 -17.04 9.59 2.35
N SER A 34 -17.97 10.18 1.59
CA SER A 34 -17.65 10.82 0.31
C SER A 34 -16.86 12.11 0.52
N ALA A 35 -17.24 12.93 1.50
CA ALA A 35 -16.51 14.14 1.86
C ALA A 35 -15.07 13.85 2.32
N MET A 36 -14.87 12.79 3.09
CA MET A 36 -13.54 12.35 3.56
C MET A 36 -12.57 12.04 2.42
N VAL A 37 -13.05 11.64 1.25
CA VAL A 37 -12.20 11.27 0.10
C VAL A 37 -12.28 12.25 -1.07
N LEU A 38 -13.08 13.32 -0.95
CA LEU A 38 -13.33 14.28 -2.03
C LEU A 38 -12.05 14.97 -2.53
N TYR A 39 -11.08 15.22 -1.65
CA TYR A 39 -9.77 15.78 -2.01
C TYR A 39 -9.03 14.96 -3.08
N LYS A 40 -9.33 13.66 -3.21
CA LYS A 40 -8.74 12.80 -4.26
C LYS A 40 -9.14 13.23 -5.68
N VAL A 41 -10.22 14.02 -5.83
CA VAL A 41 -10.58 14.62 -7.12
C VAL A 41 -9.49 15.62 -7.55
N ALA A 42 -9.05 16.48 -6.61
CA ALA A 42 -7.93 17.38 -6.87
C ALA A 42 -6.64 16.63 -7.23
N TYR A 43 -6.37 15.49 -6.59
CA TYR A 43 -5.22 14.65 -6.96
C TYR A 43 -5.28 14.14 -8.40
N LYS A 44 -6.46 13.75 -8.89
CA LYS A 44 -6.62 13.30 -10.29
C LYS A 44 -6.30 14.43 -11.26
N ILE A 45 -6.78 15.64 -10.97
CA ILE A 45 -6.50 16.83 -11.81
C ILE A 45 -5.01 17.16 -11.78
N ILE A 46 -4.42 17.30 -10.59
CA ILE A 46 -2.99 17.63 -10.44
C ILE A 46 -2.12 16.57 -11.10
N GLY A 47 -2.36 15.28 -10.82
CA GLY A 47 -1.53 14.19 -11.33
C GLY A 47 -1.66 13.95 -12.83
N LEU A 48 -2.74 14.42 -13.46
CA LEU A 48 -2.91 14.37 -14.91
C LEU A 48 -2.01 15.39 -15.61
N PHE A 49 -1.91 16.61 -15.08
CA PHE A 49 -1.23 17.73 -15.74
C PHE A 49 0.17 18.01 -15.20
N PHE A 50 0.47 17.62 -13.97
CA PHE A 50 1.72 17.99 -13.31
C PHE A 50 2.47 16.75 -12.80
N THR A 51 3.80 16.83 -12.88
CA THR A 51 4.72 15.90 -12.22
C THR A 51 5.89 16.69 -11.62
N ARG A 52 6.45 16.18 -10.53
CA ARG A 52 7.63 16.80 -9.92
C ARG A 52 8.87 16.37 -10.70
N LYS A 53 9.69 17.34 -11.04
CA LYS A 53 10.98 17.14 -11.72
C LYS A 53 12.12 17.46 -10.77
N PHE A 54 13.22 16.75 -10.91
CA PHE A 54 14.46 16.98 -10.16
C PHE A 54 15.54 17.44 -11.11
N ALA A 55 16.34 18.40 -10.64
CA ALA A 55 17.53 18.83 -11.39
C ALA A 55 18.58 17.70 -11.35
N PRO A 56 19.49 17.64 -12.33
CA PRO A 56 20.62 16.72 -12.29
C PRO A 56 21.40 16.86 -10.97
N ALA A 57 21.75 15.73 -10.37
CA ALA A 57 22.47 15.68 -9.11
C ALA A 57 23.86 16.31 -9.23
N LYS A 58 24.28 16.98 -8.17
CA LYS A 58 25.65 17.53 -8.06
C LYS A 58 26.62 16.50 -7.48
N LYS A 59 26.10 15.56 -6.69
CA LYS A 59 26.87 14.49 -6.05
C LYS A 59 26.31 13.12 -6.45
N GLN A 60 27.22 12.21 -6.74
CA GLN A 60 26.91 10.79 -6.87
C GLN A 60 27.09 10.13 -5.52
N HIS A 61 26.00 9.55 -4.99
CA HIS A 61 25.96 8.96 -3.67
C HIS A 61 26.26 7.46 -3.72
N LYS A 62 26.78 6.89 -2.62
CA LYS A 62 27.06 5.46 -2.52
C LYS A 62 25.82 4.70 -2.09
N TYR A 63 25.43 3.71 -2.88
CA TYR A 63 24.21 2.94 -2.68
C TYR A 63 24.47 1.45 -2.46
N ALA A 64 23.62 0.83 -1.65
CA ALA A 64 23.40 -0.60 -1.65
C ALA A 64 22.10 -0.93 -2.37
N VAL A 65 22.12 -1.97 -3.19
CA VAL A 65 20.92 -2.57 -3.76
C VAL A 65 20.64 -3.85 -2.98
N VAL A 66 19.45 -3.98 -2.39
CA VAL A 66 19.04 -5.14 -1.60
C VAL A 66 17.90 -5.89 -2.31
N ILE A 67 18.08 -7.18 -2.49
CA ILE A 67 17.17 -8.06 -3.23
C ILE A 67 16.87 -9.28 -2.38
N ALA A 68 15.58 -9.51 -2.09
CA ALA A 68 15.12 -10.75 -1.48
C ALA A 68 14.58 -11.67 -2.57
N ALA A 69 15.19 -12.85 -2.73
CA ALA A 69 14.88 -13.81 -3.77
C ALA A 69 14.52 -15.18 -3.18
N ARG A 70 13.48 -15.80 -3.73
CA ARG A 70 13.07 -17.16 -3.37
C ARG A 70 12.72 -17.97 -4.62
N ASN A 71 13.61 -18.91 -5.01
CA ASN A 71 13.45 -19.72 -6.21
C ASN A 71 13.27 -18.87 -7.48
N GLU A 72 14.23 -17.96 -7.69
CA GLU A 72 14.22 -16.97 -8.78
C GLU A 72 15.41 -17.17 -9.76
N GLU A 73 15.96 -18.39 -9.87
CA GLU A 73 17.13 -18.70 -10.71
C GLU A 73 16.98 -18.25 -12.17
N LYS A 74 15.74 -18.24 -12.69
CA LYS A 74 15.45 -17.91 -14.10
C LYS A 74 15.46 -16.41 -14.40
N VAL A 75 15.26 -15.58 -13.39
CA VAL A 75 15.01 -14.14 -13.60
C VAL A 75 15.99 -13.22 -12.91
N ILE A 76 16.61 -13.66 -11.80
CA ILE A 76 17.50 -12.82 -11.00
C ILE A 76 18.72 -12.32 -11.80
N GLY A 77 19.28 -13.14 -12.69
CA GLY A 77 20.40 -12.74 -13.55
C GLY A 77 20.08 -11.54 -14.43
N ASN A 78 18.85 -11.47 -14.96
CA ASN A 78 18.41 -10.35 -15.81
C ASN A 78 18.38 -9.01 -15.02
N LEU A 79 17.92 -9.04 -13.79
CA LEU A 79 17.95 -7.87 -12.91
C LEU A 79 19.39 -7.42 -12.64
N LEU A 80 20.25 -8.36 -12.24
CA LEU A 80 21.66 -8.09 -11.93
C LEU A 80 22.40 -7.51 -13.14
N ASP A 81 22.15 -8.02 -14.34
CA ASP A 81 22.72 -7.46 -15.58
C ASP A 81 22.16 -6.07 -15.91
N SER A 82 20.89 -5.82 -15.63
CA SER A 82 20.32 -4.48 -15.80
C SER A 82 20.92 -3.45 -14.83
N ILE A 83 21.30 -3.89 -13.61
CA ILE A 83 22.03 -3.05 -12.65
C ILE A 83 23.45 -2.78 -13.11
N LYS A 84 24.14 -3.77 -13.70
CA LYS A 84 25.48 -3.58 -14.28
C LYS A 84 25.51 -2.60 -15.45
N LYS A 85 24.40 -2.47 -16.17
CA LYS A 85 24.24 -1.61 -17.35
C LYS A 85 23.77 -0.18 -17.02
N GLN A 86 23.73 0.20 -15.73
CA GLN A 86 23.33 1.53 -15.33
C GLN A 86 24.38 2.59 -15.72
N ASP A 87 23.92 3.78 -16.07
CA ASP A 87 24.75 4.97 -16.31
C ASP A 87 25.20 5.63 -14.98
N TYR A 88 25.66 4.81 -14.05
CA TYR A 88 26.10 5.21 -12.72
C TYR A 88 27.42 4.51 -12.36
N PRO A 89 28.37 5.16 -11.65
CA PRO A 89 29.66 4.56 -11.31
C PRO A 89 29.49 3.23 -10.54
N ARG A 90 30.07 2.17 -11.05
CA ARG A 90 29.92 0.83 -10.49
C ARG A 90 30.46 0.70 -9.08
N GLU A 91 31.54 1.41 -8.77
CA GLU A 91 32.18 1.46 -7.46
C GLU A 91 31.28 2.07 -6.37
N LEU A 92 30.27 2.83 -6.78
CA LEU A 92 29.29 3.44 -5.88
C LEU A 92 28.03 2.58 -5.67
N VAL A 93 27.91 1.43 -6.34
CA VAL A 93 26.75 0.55 -6.25
C VAL A 93 27.19 -0.85 -5.84
N THR A 94 26.80 -1.27 -4.65
CA THR A 94 27.02 -2.65 -4.16
C THR A 94 25.70 -3.40 -4.13
N VAL A 95 25.68 -4.62 -4.70
CA VAL A 95 24.47 -5.43 -4.78
C VAL A 95 24.50 -6.57 -3.78
N PHE A 96 23.49 -6.62 -2.93
CA PHE A 96 23.29 -7.67 -1.93
C PHE A 96 22.02 -8.46 -2.25
N VAL A 97 22.12 -9.77 -2.19
CA VAL A 97 21.02 -10.71 -2.39
C VAL A 97 20.88 -11.57 -1.15
N VAL A 98 19.65 -11.76 -0.68
CA VAL A 98 19.32 -12.86 0.22
C VAL A 98 18.54 -13.93 -0.55
N ALA A 99 19.14 -15.13 -0.67
CA ALA A 99 18.48 -16.33 -1.16
C ALA A 99 17.70 -16.98 0.00
N ASP A 100 16.39 -16.66 0.10
CA ASP A 100 15.54 -17.02 1.23
C ASP A 100 14.83 -18.34 0.99
N ASN A 101 15.21 -19.39 1.71
CA ASN A 101 14.65 -20.74 1.59
C ASN A 101 14.64 -21.26 0.12
N CYS A 102 15.72 -20.99 -0.61
CA CYS A 102 15.86 -21.45 -1.99
C CYS A 102 16.17 -22.94 -2.06
N THR A 103 15.53 -23.62 -3.01
CA THR A 103 15.78 -25.04 -3.36
C THR A 103 16.37 -25.19 -4.75
N ASP A 104 16.54 -24.07 -5.49
CA ASP A 104 17.09 -23.97 -6.82
C ASP A 104 18.49 -23.29 -6.81
N LYS A 105 19.01 -22.94 -7.98
CA LYS A 105 20.32 -22.31 -8.14
C LYS A 105 20.32 -20.79 -7.96
N THR A 106 19.30 -20.18 -7.37
CA THR A 106 19.19 -18.71 -7.19
C THR A 106 20.48 -18.10 -6.60
N ALA A 107 21.02 -18.69 -5.53
CA ALA A 107 22.21 -18.17 -4.87
C ALA A 107 23.46 -18.26 -5.77
N ALA A 108 23.63 -19.37 -6.50
CA ALA A 108 24.73 -19.54 -7.42
C ALA A 108 24.70 -18.54 -8.57
N VAL A 109 23.52 -18.36 -9.20
CA VAL A 109 23.30 -17.38 -10.27
C VAL A 109 23.57 -15.95 -9.77
N ALA A 110 23.13 -15.62 -8.57
CA ALA A 110 23.39 -14.29 -8.01
C ALA A 110 24.88 -14.00 -7.85
N ARG A 111 25.67 -14.97 -7.36
CA ARG A 111 27.13 -14.84 -7.21
C ARG A 111 27.85 -14.78 -8.56
N GLU A 112 27.45 -15.60 -9.54
CA GLU A 112 27.96 -15.56 -10.90
C GLU A 112 27.80 -14.19 -11.55
N HIS A 113 26.65 -13.53 -11.30
CA HIS A 113 26.40 -12.16 -11.72
C HIS A 113 27.00 -11.10 -10.78
N GLY A 114 27.95 -11.47 -9.89
CA GLY A 114 28.77 -10.55 -9.08
C GLY A 114 28.02 -9.89 -7.91
N ALA A 115 26.90 -10.43 -7.48
CA ALA A 115 26.23 -9.98 -6.26
C ALA A 115 26.82 -10.68 -5.03
N ILE A 116 26.83 -9.95 -3.90
CA ILE A 116 27.12 -10.54 -2.59
C ILE A 116 25.85 -11.25 -2.13
N CYS A 117 25.90 -12.58 -2.06
CA CYS A 117 24.72 -13.40 -1.80
C CYS A 117 24.83 -14.14 -0.47
N TYR A 118 23.88 -13.86 0.42
CA TYR A 118 23.66 -14.59 1.67
C TYR A 118 22.52 -15.60 1.51
N GLU A 119 22.67 -16.77 2.07
CA GLU A 119 21.63 -17.80 2.09
C GLU A 119 20.97 -17.83 3.46
N ARG A 120 19.63 -17.85 3.49
CA ARG A 120 18.82 -17.91 4.69
C ARG A 120 17.87 -19.09 4.61
N PHE A 121 17.86 -19.90 5.66
CA PHE A 121 16.96 -21.03 5.83
C PHE A 121 16.20 -20.85 7.15
N ASP A 122 14.91 -20.54 7.07
CA ASP A 122 14.06 -20.32 8.23
C ASP A 122 12.61 -20.68 7.86
N ASP A 123 12.10 -21.72 8.50
CA ASP A 123 10.77 -22.26 8.25
C ASP A 123 9.65 -21.55 8.99
N GLU A 124 9.95 -20.75 9.98
CA GLU A 124 8.97 -20.03 10.80
C GLU A 124 8.67 -18.63 10.20
N HIS A 125 9.69 -17.92 9.76
CA HIS A 125 9.59 -16.51 9.33
C HIS A 125 9.74 -16.36 7.81
N LYS A 126 8.70 -16.65 7.05
CA LYS A 126 8.74 -16.79 5.57
C LYS A 126 8.32 -15.54 4.78
N THR A 127 8.27 -14.34 5.38
CA THR A 127 7.93 -13.12 4.63
C THR A 127 9.18 -12.44 4.04
N LYS A 128 8.98 -11.65 2.97
CA LYS A 128 10.03 -10.79 2.40
C LYS A 128 10.62 -9.86 3.45
N GLY A 129 9.80 -9.36 4.37
CA GLY A 129 10.25 -8.49 5.46
C GLY A 129 11.29 -9.15 6.35
N PHE A 130 11.13 -10.42 6.72
CA PHE A 130 12.14 -11.16 7.49
C PHE A 130 13.41 -11.46 6.68
N ALA A 131 13.27 -11.75 5.39
CA ALA A 131 14.44 -11.92 4.52
C ALA A 131 15.26 -10.61 4.43
N LEU A 132 14.58 -9.46 4.29
CA LEU A 132 15.23 -8.14 4.33
C LEU A 132 15.84 -7.85 5.70
N GLN A 133 15.17 -8.19 6.79
CA GLN A 133 15.71 -8.02 8.15
C GLN A 133 17.05 -8.75 8.28
N PHE A 134 17.08 -10.03 7.93
CA PHE A 134 18.32 -10.82 7.94
C PHE A 134 19.40 -10.17 7.06
N LEU A 135 19.05 -9.71 5.85
CA LEU A 135 20.01 -9.08 4.95
C LEU A 135 20.60 -7.79 5.52
N PHE A 136 19.77 -6.93 6.16
CA PHE A 136 20.25 -5.71 6.81
C PHE A 136 21.10 -5.99 8.06
N GLU A 137 20.86 -7.09 8.76
CA GLU A 137 21.72 -7.56 9.85
C GLU A 137 23.10 -7.94 9.31
N ARG A 138 23.17 -8.75 8.26
CA ARG A 138 24.43 -9.15 7.60
C ARG A 138 25.20 -7.97 7.02
N ILE A 139 24.51 -7.05 6.33
CA ILE A 139 25.14 -5.81 5.85
C ILE A 139 25.68 -4.97 7.03
N GLY A 140 24.96 -4.97 8.15
CA GLY A 140 25.40 -4.26 9.36
C GLY A 140 26.64 -4.84 9.98
N GLU A 141 26.75 -6.17 10.02
CA GLU A 141 27.90 -6.92 10.55
C GLU A 141 29.14 -6.77 9.66
N ASP A 142 28.98 -7.00 8.35
CA ASP A 142 30.12 -7.13 7.41
C ASP A 142 30.61 -5.76 6.89
N TYR A 143 29.71 -4.78 6.71
CA TYR A 143 30.02 -3.52 6.05
C TYR A 143 29.70 -2.28 6.92
N GLY A 144 28.84 -2.41 7.92
CA GLY A 144 28.24 -1.29 8.65
C GLY A 144 27.08 -0.65 7.87
N ARG A 145 25.92 -0.51 8.52
CA ARG A 145 24.69 0.04 7.89
C ARG A 145 24.84 1.47 7.39
N GLN A 146 25.77 2.23 7.94
CA GLN A 146 26.02 3.61 7.57
C GLN A 146 27.07 3.78 6.45
N SER A 147 27.65 2.68 5.96
CA SER A 147 28.66 2.70 4.88
C SER A 147 28.06 3.05 3.52
N PHE A 148 26.74 2.97 3.39
CA PHE A 148 25.98 3.37 2.21
C PHE A 148 25.10 4.56 2.59
N GLU A 149 24.95 5.54 1.68
CA GLU A 149 24.12 6.72 1.91
C GLU A 149 22.64 6.41 1.71
N GLY A 150 22.33 5.43 0.85
CA GLY A 150 20.96 4.97 0.62
C GLY A 150 20.89 3.51 0.16
N TYR A 151 19.68 2.97 0.22
CA TYR A 151 19.36 1.58 -0.07
C TYR A 151 18.24 1.48 -1.10
N PHE A 152 18.51 0.84 -2.22
CA PHE A 152 17.49 0.43 -3.18
C PHE A 152 16.92 -0.93 -2.80
N VAL A 153 15.61 -1.11 -2.97
CA VAL A 153 14.95 -2.41 -2.79
C VAL A 153 14.28 -2.84 -4.09
N PHE A 154 14.63 -4.04 -4.55
CA PHE A 154 14.03 -4.65 -5.74
C PHE A 154 13.55 -6.08 -5.48
N ASP A 155 12.56 -6.49 -6.24
CA ASP A 155 12.17 -7.89 -6.40
C ASP A 155 13.04 -8.52 -7.52
N ALA A 156 13.38 -9.81 -7.39
CA ALA A 156 14.29 -10.48 -8.31
C ALA A 156 13.86 -10.46 -9.79
N GLY A 157 12.56 -10.34 -10.04
CA GLY A 157 12.00 -10.27 -11.38
C GLY A 157 11.97 -8.87 -12.02
N ASN A 158 12.51 -7.83 -11.39
CA ASN A 158 12.51 -6.49 -11.97
C ASN A 158 13.58 -6.33 -13.07
N LEU A 159 13.38 -5.32 -13.94
CA LEU A 159 14.40 -4.84 -14.89
C LEU A 159 14.47 -3.31 -14.80
N LEU A 160 15.68 -2.78 -14.79
CA LEU A 160 15.90 -1.34 -14.69
C LEU A 160 16.17 -0.74 -16.06
N LYS A 161 15.59 0.44 -16.31
CA LYS A 161 16.03 1.28 -17.42
C LYS A 161 17.45 1.77 -17.16
N SER A 162 18.26 1.96 -18.18
CA SER A 162 19.70 2.28 -18.06
C SER A 162 20.03 3.50 -17.23
N ASP A 163 19.12 4.49 -17.17
CA ASP A 163 19.28 5.74 -16.42
C ASP A 163 18.55 5.73 -15.04
N TYR A 164 18.08 4.57 -14.57
CA TYR A 164 17.25 4.48 -13.37
C TYR A 164 17.97 4.99 -12.11
N ILE A 165 19.20 4.52 -11.85
CA ILE A 165 19.93 4.88 -10.63
C ILE A 165 20.29 6.36 -10.63
N SER A 166 20.73 6.91 -11.77
CA SER A 166 21.06 8.34 -11.89
C SER A 166 19.81 9.22 -11.69
N ARG A 167 18.64 8.82 -12.23
CA ARG A 167 17.39 9.54 -11.98
C ARG A 167 16.95 9.49 -10.52
N MET A 168 17.14 8.37 -9.86
CA MET A 168 16.84 8.27 -8.43
C MET A 168 17.83 9.09 -7.60
N ASN A 169 19.11 9.13 -8.01
CA ASN A 169 20.13 9.98 -7.40
C ASN A 169 19.79 11.46 -7.49
N ASP A 170 19.21 11.93 -8.61
CA ASP A 170 18.76 13.33 -8.76
C ASP A 170 17.77 13.73 -7.64
N ALA A 171 16.85 12.86 -7.31
CA ALA A 171 15.88 13.10 -6.24
C ALA A 171 16.51 12.99 -4.84
N PHE A 172 17.43 12.05 -4.66
CA PHE A 172 18.13 11.84 -3.39
C PHE A 172 19.06 13.00 -3.06
N ASP A 173 19.85 13.49 -4.03
CA ASP A 173 20.73 14.65 -3.89
C ASP A 173 19.94 15.95 -3.65
N ALA A 174 18.71 16.04 -4.16
CA ALA A 174 17.78 17.13 -3.85
C ALA A 174 17.25 17.08 -2.39
N GLY A 175 17.65 16.09 -1.58
CA GLY A 175 17.34 15.95 -0.16
C GLY A 175 16.14 15.08 0.16
N GLU A 176 15.58 14.37 -0.82
CA GLU A 176 14.49 13.42 -0.58
C GLU A 176 15.02 12.17 0.13
N LYS A 177 14.30 11.71 1.15
CA LYS A 177 14.76 10.63 2.02
C LYS A 177 14.17 9.26 1.69
N ILE A 178 12.98 9.24 1.14
CA ILE A 178 12.29 8.03 0.68
C ILE A 178 11.69 8.36 -0.68
N ILE A 179 12.06 7.58 -1.70
CA ILE A 179 11.72 7.87 -3.09
C ILE A 179 11.19 6.58 -3.72
N THR A 180 10.02 6.65 -4.33
CA THR A 180 9.49 5.59 -5.21
C THR A 180 9.49 6.08 -6.66
N SER A 181 9.34 5.17 -7.61
CA SER A 181 9.60 5.42 -9.02
C SER A 181 8.48 4.92 -9.93
N TYR A 182 8.61 5.12 -11.22
CA TYR A 182 7.66 4.67 -12.22
C TYR A 182 7.78 3.15 -12.44
N ARG A 183 6.78 2.42 -11.99
CA ARG A 183 6.63 0.99 -12.19
C ARG A 183 5.89 0.73 -13.49
N ASN A 184 6.61 0.29 -14.50
CA ASN A 184 6.06 -0.17 -15.78
C ASN A 184 5.87 -1.70 -15.77
N THR A 185 5.25 -2.25 -16.80
CA THR A 185 4.94 -3.68 -16.91
C THR A 185 5.73 -4.30 -18.06
N LYS A 186 6.39 -5.44 -17.83
CA LYS A 186 7.14 -6.18 -18.86
C LYS A 186 6.24 -6.92 -19.85
N ASN A 187 5.18 -7.49 -19.33
CA ASN A 187 4.30 -8.44 -20.02
C ASN A 187 2.88 -7.89 -20.22
N PHE A 188 2.77 -6.63 -20.66
CA PHE A 188 1.48 -5.93 -20.83
C PHE A 188 0.53 -6.65 -21.77
N ASP A 189 1.03 -7.18 -22.87
CA ASP A 189 0.30 -7.79 -23.98
C ASP A 189 0.12 -9.31 -23.85
N GLU A 190 0.70 -9.93 -22.82
CA GLU A 190 0.67 -11.37 -22.64
C GLU A 190 -0.75 -11.91 -22.35
N CYS A 191 -1.52 -11.22 -21.53
CA CYS A 191 -2.91 -11.56 -21.23
C CYS A 191 -3.69 -10.38 -20.60
N TRP A 192 -5.02 -10.47 -20.62
CA TRP A 192 -5.91 -9.44 -20.08
C TRP A 192 -5.68 -9.16 -18.57
N ILE A 193 -5.21 -10.14 -17.80
CA ILE A 193 -4.90 -9.98 -16.37
C ILE A 193 -3.71 -9.05 -16.22
N ALA A 194 -2.61 -9.31 -16.95
CA ALA A 194 -1.41 -8.50 -16.95
C ALA A 194 -1.71 -7.06 -17.41
N SER A 195 -2.49 -6.90 -18.48
CA SER A 195 -2.96 -5.59 -18.98
C SER A 195 -3.78 -4.84 -17.91
N THR A 196 -4.67 -5.53 -17.19
CA THR A 196 -5.47 -4.93 -16.10
C THR A 196 -4.59 -4.44 -14.95
N TYR A 197 -3.55 -5.19 -14.59
CA TYR A 197 -2.56 -4.77 -13.57
C TYR A 197 -1.76 -3.55 -14.04
N ALA A 198 -1.30 -3.56 -15.29
CA ALA A 198 -0.58 -2.43 -15.87
C ALA A 198 -1.42 -1.13 -15.83
N LEU A 199 -2.69 -1.20 -16.23
CA LEU A 199 -3.63 -0.09 -16.13
C LEU A 199 -3.88 0.34 -14.68
N HIS A 200 -3.92 -0.61 -13.73
CA HIS A 200 -4.03 -0.29 -12.31
C HIS A 200 -2.83 0.53 -11.82
N TRP A 201 -1.59 0.13 -12.17
CA TRP A 201 -0.38 0.87 -11.81
C TRP A 201 -0.34 2.23 -12.46
N LEU A 202 -0.59 2.32 -13.77
CA LEU A 202 -0.65 3.58 -14.51
C LEU A 202 -1.66 4.56 -13.90
N ARG A 203 -2.86 4.08 -13.56
CA ARG A 203 -3.88 4.89 -12.87
C ARG A 203 -3.40 5.36 -11.50
N SER A 204 -2.75 4.48 -10.73
CA SER A 204 -2.22 4.82 -9.41
C SER A 204 -1.17 5.94 -9.52
N ILE A 205 -0.27 5.84 -10.47
CA ILE A 205 0.77 6.84 -10.75
C ILE A 205 0.12 8.17 -11.10
N ARG A 206 -0.73 8.18 -12.13
CA ARG A 206 -1.37 9.40 -12.64
C ARG A 206 -2.31 10.06 -11.64
N ALA A 207 -3.12 9.26 -10.94
CA ALA A 207 -4.15 9.79 -10.04
C ALA A 207 -3.66 10.06 -8.61
N ASN A 208 -2.53 9.49 -8.19
CA ASN A 208 -2.12 9.55 -6.80
C ASN A 208 -0.65 9.94 -6.61
N HIS A 209 0.31 9.18 -7.20
CA HIS A 209 1.74 9.38 -6.90
C HIS A 209 2.24 10.74 -7.36
N ARG A 210 1.94 11.15 -8.61
CA ARG A 210 2.33 12.46 -9.15
C ARG A 210 1.80 13.60 -8.29
N ALA A 211 0.49 13.58 -8.00
CA ALA A 211 -0.14 14.64 -7.22
C ALA A 211 0.49 14.80 -5.83
N ARG A 212 0.70 13.69 -5.12
CA ARG A 212 1.34 13.72 -3.80
C ARG A 212 2.76 14.24 -3.86
N SER A 213 3.54 13.82 -4.85
CA SER A 213 4.91 14.31 -5.04
C SER A 213 4.95 15.82 -5.32
N VAL A 214 4.07 16.33 -6.20
CA VAL A 214 3.93 17.78 -6.49
C VAL A 214 3.57 18.56 -5.24
N LEU A 215 2.63 18.05 -4.43
CA LEU A 215 2.19 18.68 -3.19
C LEU A 215 3.15 18.46 -2.02
N ARG A 216 4.24 17.71 -2.22
CA ARG A 216 5.20 17.32 -1.18
C ARG A 216 4.53 16.57 -0.01
N LEU A 217 3.54 15.75 -0.33
CA LEU A 217 2.89 14.81 0.58
C LEU A 217 3.57 13.45 0.45
N ALA A 218 3.19 12.51 1.31
CA ALA A 218 3.70 11.16 1.22
C ALA A 218 2.90 10.32 0.22
N THR A 219 3.57 9.79 -0.80
CA THR A 219 3.01 8.72 -1.62
C THR A 219 3.22 7.36 -0.92
N ASN A 220 2.70 6.28 -1.47
CA ASN A 220 2.94 4.95 -0.93
C ASN A 220 4.06 4.25 -1.71
N ILE A 221 4.85 3.48 -0.99
CA ILE A 221 5.81 2.53 -1.55
C ILE A 221 5.02 1.35 -2.17
N GLN A 222 5.52 0.78 -3.26
CA GLN A 222 4.83 -0.26 -4.03
C GLN A 222 5.51 -1.64 -3.96
N GLY A 223 6.20 -1.91 -2.85
CA GLY A 223 6.89 -3.19 -2.59
C GLY A 223 8.26 -3.32 -3.23
N THR A 224 8.52 -2.63 -4.33
CA THR A 224 9.77 -2.73 -5.11
C THR A 224 10.05 -1.41 -5.83
N GLY A 225 11.27 -1.23 -6.34
CA GLY A 225 11.66 -0.03 -7.10
C GLY A 225 11.63 1.25 -6.26
N PHE A 226 12.15 1.20 -5.03
CA PHE A 226 12.25 2.37 -4.17
C PHE A 226 13.65 2.51 -3.55
N LEU A 227 13.98 3.73 -3.19
CA LEU A 227 15.22 4.14 -2.55
C LEU A 227 14.89 4.80 -1.22
N PHE A 228 15.67 4.52 -0.19
CA PHE A 228 15.60 5.25 1.07
C PHE A 228 16.98 5.53 1.67
N SER A 229 17.07 6.59 2.45
CA SER A 229 18.28 7.01 3.17
C SER A 229 18.65 6.00 4.27
N ASN A 230 19.93 5.83 4.54
CA ASN A 230 20.47 4.96 5.58
C ASN A 230 19.93 5.28 6.99
N GLU A 231 19.44 6.50 7.22
CA GLU A 231 18.84 6.88 8.50
C GLU A 231 17.59 6.04 8.84
N ILE A 232 16.88 5.52 7.84
CA ILE A 232 15.68 4.68 8.02
C ILE A 232 16.02 3.32 8.64
N VAL A 233 17.20 2.81 8.35
CA VAL A 233 17.69 1.51 8.84
C VAL A 233 18.82 1.62 9.84
N ARG A 234 19.00 2.80 10.47
CA ARG A 234 20.02 3.00 11.51
C ARG A 234 19.94 1.92 12.60
N ASP A 235 18.73 1.61 13.05
CA ASP A 235 18.44 0.59 14.07
C ASP A 235 18.04 -0.78 13.47
N GLY A 236 18.34 -1.02 12.18
CA GLY A 236 17.96 -2.22 11.45
C GLY A 236 16.61 -2.14 10.76
N TRP A 237 16.28 -3.19 10.01
CA TRP A 237 14.99 -3.33 9.34
C TRP A 237 13.94 -3.92 10.29
N LYS A 238 12.80 -3.24 10.44
CA LYS A 238 11.75 -3.61 11.43
C LYS A 238 10.44 -4.09 10.79
N TYR A 239 10.34 -4.00 9.49
CA TYR A 239 9.08 -4.21 8.75
C TYR A 239 8.98 -5.66 8.28
N THR A 240 8.50 -6.55 9.15
CA THR A 240 8.43 -8.00 8.90
C THR A 240 7.02 -8.50 8.56
N SER A 241 6.04 -7.59 8.48
CA SER A 241 4.64 -7.90 8.17
C SER A 241 4.46 -8.43 6.73
N LEU A 242 3.25 -8.92 6.41
CA LEU A 242 2.89 -9.43 5.08
C LEU A 242 3.07 -8.42 3.93
N THR A 243 3.05 -7.13 4.27
CA THR A 243 3.26 -6.01 3.35
C THR A 243 4.21 -5.03 4.02
N GLU A 244 5.49 -5.33 3.96
CA GLU A 244 6.58 -4.55 4.56
C GLU A 244 6.61 -3.11 4.04
N ASP A 245 6.26 -2.90 2.78
CA ASP A 245 6.16 -1.62 2.11
C ASP A 245 5.07 -0.72 2.71
N ARG A 246 3.94 -1.30 3.08
CA ARG A 246 2.85 -0.57 3.74
C ARG A 246 3.20 -0.20 5.17
N ALA A 247 3.84 -1.12 5.89
CA ALA A 247 4.31 -0.86 7.24
C ALA A 247 5.38 0.25 7.25
N LEU A 248 6.35 0.17 6.33
CA LEU A 248 7.35 1.23 6.14
C LEU A 248 6.70 2.57 5.76
N THR A 249 5.75 2.55 4.81
CA THR A 249 5.03 3.77 4.39
C THR A 249 4.33 4.43 5.57
N ALA A 250 3.56 3.66 6.34
CA ALA A 250 2.77 4.18 7.45
C ALA A 250 3.65 4.70 8.59
N ASP A 251 4.70 3.96 8.95
CA ASP A 251 5.65 4.36 10.00
C ASP A 251 6.45 5.60 9.60
N ALA A 252 6.97 5.66 8.37
CA ALA A 252 7.68 6.84 7.85
C ALA A 252 6.81 8.10 7.91
N VAL A 253 5.54 8.00 7.48
CA VAL A 253 4.59 9.13 7.55
C VAL A 253 4.28 9.50 8.98
N ALA A 254 4.06 8.52 9.86
CA ALA A 254 3.82 8.78 11.28
C ALA A 254 4.99 9.54 11.92
N GLN A 255 6.21 9.30 11.46
CA GLN A 255 7.42 9.99 11.91
C GLN A 255 7.70 11.31 11.18
N GLY A 256 6.88 11.69 10.20
CA GLY A 256 6.96 12.96 9.51
C GLY A 256 7.84 12.98 8.27
N TYR A 257 8.22 11.82 7.74
CA TYR A 257 8.89 11.73 6.46
C TYR A 257 7.91 11.90 5.31
N ALA A 258 8.32 12.64 4.30
CA ALA A 258 7.66 12.62 2.99
C ALA A 258 8.16 11.41 2.21
N ILE A 259 7.29 10.81 1.43
CA ILE A 259 7.64 9.78 0.46
C ILE A 259 7.40 10.38 -0.93
N THR A 260 8.47 10.58 -1.66
CA THR A 260 8.45 11.26 -2.94
C THR A 260 8.35 10.27 -4.09
N TYR A 261 7.65 10.65 -5.14
CA TYR A 261 7.59 9.89 -6.39
C TYR A 261 8.43 10.61 -7.47
N ASN A 262 9.33 9.87 -8.11
CA ASN A 262 10.10 10.34 -9.26
C ASN A 262 9.62 9.67 -10.55
N ASP A 263 8.99 10.46 -11.41
CA ASP A 263 8.42 10.01 -12.68
C ASP A 263 9.48 9.68 -13.74
N ALA A 264 10.70 10.21 -13.60
CA ALA A 264 11.78 10.03 -14.55
C ALA A 264 12.54 8.69 -14.36
N ALA A 265 12.49 8.11 -13.17
CA ALA A 265 13.11 6.83 -12.88
C ALA A 265 12.13 5.70 -13.19
N GLU A 266 12.43 4.89 -14.21
CA GLU A 266 11.54 3.84 -14.72
C GLU A 266 12.17 2.46 -14.55
N PHE A 267 11.37 1.53 -14.00
CA PHE A 267 11.69 0.11 -13.97
C PHE A 267 10.52 -0.74 -14.44
N TYR A 268 10.80 -1.95 -14.85
CA TYR A 268 9.82 -2.89 -15.39
C TYR A 268 9.61 -4.05 -14.43
N ASP A 269 8.36 -4.37 -14.20
CA ASP A 269 7.93 -5.44 -13.32
C ASP A 269 7.05 -6.44 -14.04
N GLU A 270 7.07 -7.69 -13.62
CA GLU A 270 6.25 -8.75 -14.18
C GLU A 270 4.91 -8.85 -13.45
N GLN A 271 3.84 -8.92 -14.21
CA GLN A 271 2.50 -9.03 -13.66
C GLN A 271 1.99 -10.48 -13.75
N PRO A 272 1.10 -10.91 -12.83
CA PRO A 272 0.55 -12.26 -12.86
C PRO A 272 -0.30 -12.49 -14.10
N THR A 273 -0.13 -13.65 -14.72
CA THR A 273 -0.89 -14.09 -15.90
C THR A 273 -2.05 -15.01 -15.53
N SER A 274 -2.05 -15.57 -14.30
CA SER A 274 -3.08 -16.46 -13.81
C SER A 274 -4.02 -15.75 -12.82
N LEU A 275 -5.34 -15.90 -13.02
CA LEU A 275 -6.36 -15.35 -12.11
C LEU A 275 -6.20 -15.87 -10.67
N LYS A 276 -5.84 -17.15 -10.51
CA LYS A 276 -5.61 -17.77 -9.20
C LYS A 276 -4.46 -17.07 -8.45
N ILE A 277 -3.36 -16.79 -9.16
CA ILE A 277 -2.20 -16.08 -8.58
C ILE A 277 -2.59 -14.64 -8.26
N ALA A 278 -3.27 -13.95 -9.19
CA ALA A 278 -3.74 -12.58 -9.01
C ALA A 278 -4.65 -12.43 -7.79
N LEU A 279 -5.63 -13.32 -7.60
CA LEU A 279 -6.54 -13.30 -6.44
C LEU A 279 -5.80 -13.55 -5.13
N ARG A 280 -4.87 -14.53 -5.11
CA ARG A 280 -4.04 -14.81 -3.92
C ARG A 280 -3.19 -13.60 -3.53
N GLN A 281 -2.58 -12.94 -4.52
CA GLN A 281 -1.79 -11.73 -4.31
C GLN A 281 -2.65 -10.58 -3.76
N ARG A 282 -3.83 -10.33 -4.33
CA ARG A 282 -4.76 -9.29 -3.85
C ARG A 282 -5.28 -9.57 -2.44
N LEU A 283 -5.54 -10.83 -2.11
CA LEU A 283 -5.93 -11.23 -0.77
C LEU A 283 -4.81 -10.95 0.25
N ARG A 284 -3.57 -11.29 -0.10
CA ARG A 284 -2.39 -10.97 0.71
C ARG A 284 -2.26 -9.46 0.94
N TRP A 285 -2.43 -8.65 -0.11
CA TRP A 285 -2.39 -7.19 0.00
C TRP A 285 -3.50 -6.64 0.88
N SER A 286 -4.73 -7.13 0.73
CA SER A 286 -5.86 -6.70 1.56
C SER A 286 -5.64 -7.02 3.03
N LYS A 287 -5.13 -8.23 3.34
CA LYS A 287 -4.76 -8.61 4.70
C LYS A 287 -3.65 -7.72 5.26
N GLY A 288 -2.60 -7.46 4.47
CA GLY A 288 -1.51 -6.58 4.87
C GLY A 288 -1.97 -5.14 5.13
N HIS A 289 -2.90 -4.60 4.33
CA HIS A 289 -3.50 -3.29 4.58
C HIS A 289 -4.24 -3.22 5.92
N LEU A 290 -5.03 -4.26 6.26
CA LEU A 290 -5.75 -4.31 7.53
C LEU A 290 -4.79 -4.37 8.73
N LEU A 291 -3.71 -5.15 8.61
CA LEU A 291 -2.69 -5.22 9.65
C LEU A 291 -1.99 -3.87 9.82
N ALA A 292 -1.54 -3.24 8.75
CA ALA A 292 -0.92 -1.92 8.79
C ALA A 292 -1.87 -0.84 9.34
N PHE A 293 -3.17 -0.92 9.03
CA PHE A 293 -4.19 -0.05 9.62
C PHE A 293 -4.32 -0.26 11.13
N ALA A 294 -4.35 -1.50 11.59
CA ALA A 294 -4.47 -1.82 13.02
C ALA A 294 -3.23 -1.38 13.81
N GLU A 295 -2.03 -1.59 13.25
CA GLU A 295 -0.77 -1.27 13.92
C GLU A 295 -0.45 0.23 13.94
N THR A 296 -0.66 0.92 12.83
CA THR A 296 -0.19 2.31 12.64
C THR A 296 -1.33 3.33 12.57
N GLY A 297 -2.56 2.89 12.28
CA GLY A 297 -3.72 3.79 12.15
C GLY A 297 -3.96 4.69 13.35
N PRO A 298 -3.91 4.20 14.61
CA PRO A 298 -4.05 5.05 15.80
C PRO A 298 -3.01 6.17 15.86
N TYR A 299 -1.75 5.88 15.51
CA TYR A 299 -0.68 6.90 15.51
C TYR A 299 -0.88 7.94 14.41
N LEU A 300 -1.31 7.51 13.22
CA LEU A 300 -1.66 8.42 12.13
C LEU A 300 -2.83 9.33 12.52
N LEU A 301 -3.84 8.77 13.19
CA LEU A 301 -4.99 9.54 13.68
C LEU A 301 -4.57 10.59 14.72
N LEU A 302 -3.73 10.20 15.67
CA LEU A 302 -3.17 11.13 16.66
C LEU A 302 -2.38 12.25 15.98
N ASN A 303 -1.60 11.95 14.94
CA ASN A 303 -0.84 12.97 14.21
C ASN A 303 -1.74 13.96 13.46
N VAL A 304 -2.93 13.54 13.00
CA VAL A 304 -3.91 14.44 12.38
C VAL A 304 -4.31 15.55 13.36
N PHE A 305 -4.55 15.21 14.63
CA PHE A 305 -5.00 16.15 15.65
C PHE A 305 -3.84 16.86 16.37
N CYS A 306 -2.84 16.13 16.80
CA CYS A 306 -1.77 16.62 17.67
C CYS A 306 -0.51 17.10 16.90
N GLY A 307 -0.30 16.66 15.64
CA GLY A 307 0.88 16.98 14.85
C GLY A 307 2.17 16.26 15.30
N LYS A 308 3.31 16.68 14.74
CA LYS A 308 4.63 16.02 14.93
C LYS A 308 5.11 15.87 16.39
N HIS A 309 4.61 16.68 17.31
CA HIS A 309 5.12 16.72 18.68
C HIS A 309 4.71 15.53 19.54
N PHE A 310 3.76 14.70 19.10
CA PHE A 310 3.25 13.59 19.89
C PHE A 310 4.14 12.35 19.85
N LEU A 311 4.82 12.12 18.71
CA LEU A 311 5.80 11.04 18.58
C LEU A 311 7.20 11.66 18.54
N LYS A 312 8.06 11.34 19.52
CA LYS A 312 9.49 11.61 19.38
C LYS A 312 9.96 10.96 18.09
N THR A 313 10.42 11.77 17.16
CA THR A 313 10.90 11.28 15.87
C THR A 313 12.10 10.36 16.11
N ARG A 314 11.93 9.09 15.86
CA ARG A 314 12.87 8.01 16.15
C ARG A 314 14.19 8.17 15.40
N TRP A 315 14.17 8.91 14.28
CA TRP A 315 15.28 9.05 13.34
C TRP A 315 15.81 10.48 13.16
N GLN A 316 15.24 11.46 13.86
CA GLN A 316 15.76 12.83 13.84
C GLN A 316 16.69 13.03 15.05
N ASP A 317 17.95 13.40 14.77
CA ASP A 317 18.87 13.82 15.81
C ASP A 317 18.32 15.04 16.56
N ASP A 318 18.25 14.95 17.89
CA ASP A 318 17.84 16.02 18.79
C ASP A 318 18.81 17.24 18.81
N LYS A 319 19.84 17.23 17.97
CA LYS A 319 20.90 18.24 17.91
C LYS A 319 20.63 19.42 16.98
N LYS A 320 19.38 19.86 16.82
CA LYS A 320 19.17 21.20 16.24
C LYS A 320 19.25 22.23 17.35
N GLU A 321 20.39 22.94 17.41
CA GLU A 321 20.57 24.15 18.20
C GLU A 321 19.34 25.07 18.10
N LYS A 322 18.85 25.54 19.23
CA LYS A 322 17.77 26.52 19.36
C LYS A 322 18.21 27.88 18.80
N LYS A 323 18.34 28.01 17.48
CA LYS A 323 18.46 29.35 16.86
C LYS A 323 17.12 30.07 17.00
N LYS A 324 17.17 31.40 17.34
CA LYS A 324 15.99 32.26 17.33
C LYS A 324 15.34 32.18 15.93
N LYS A 325 14.10 31.71 15.87
CA LYS A 325 13.35 31.53 14.63
C LYS A 325 12.83 32.87 14.17
N GLY A 326 13.16 33.31 12.95
CA GLY A 326 12.56 34.46 12.30
C GLY A 326 11.11 34.16 11.85
N PHE A 327 10.36 35.18 11.48
CA PHE A 327 8.96 35.05 11.01
C PHE A 327 8.82 34.04 9.84
N LYS A 328 9.78 34.06 8.88
CA LYS A 328 9.80 33.09 7.76
C LYS A 328 9.96 31.65 8.24
N ASP A 329 10.74 31.40 9.30
CA ASP A 329 10.93 30.06 9.86
C ASP A 329 9.66 29.57 10.58
N ILE A 330 8.94 30.48 11.24
CA ILE A 330 7.66 30.17 11.87
C ILE A 330 6.63 29.78 10.82
N CYS A 331 6.48 30.58 9.74
CA CYS A 331 5.56 30.27 8.63
C CYS A 331 5.90 28.94 7.95
N LYS A 332 7.19 28.68 7.72
CA LYS A 332 7.67 27.42 7.15
C LYS A 332 7.32 26.24 8.08
N GLY A 333 7.59 26.37 9.39
CA GLY A 333 7.25 25.35 10.37
C GLY A 333 5.75 25.07 10.46
N PHE A 334 4.91 26.12 10.37
CA PHE A 334 3.47 25.97 10.33
C PHE A 334 3.01 25.18 9.07
N LEU A 335 3.52 25.56 7.88
CA LEU A 335 3.20 24.88 6.64
C LEU A 335 3.64 23.41 6.65
N GLU A 336 4.81 23.12 7.20
CA GLU A 336 5.30 21.74 7.40
C GLU A 336 4.39 20.95 8.34
N SER A 337 3.92 21.58 9.42
CA SER A 337 2.97 20.94 10.35
C SER A 337 1.64 20.61 9.67
N VAL A 338 1.09 21.53 8.88
CA VAL A 338 -0.14 21.31 8.11
C VAL A 338 0.03 20.18 7.11
N ARG A 339 1.15 20.17 6.37
CA ARG A 339 1.48 19.09 5.42
C ARG A 339 1.56 17.74 6.12
N HIS A 340 2.23 17.67 7.26
CA HIS A 340 2.37 16.43 8.02
C HIS A 340 1.03 15.90 8.51
N ARG A 341 0.18 16.77 9.07
CA ARG A 341 -1.18 16.41 9.47
C ARG A 341 -1.99 15.87 8.31
N PHE A 342 -1.93 16.55 7.17
CA PHE A 342 -2.64 16.13 5.98
C PHE A 342 -2.05 14.84 5.37
N ALA A 343 -0.73 14.67 5.37
CA ALA A 343 -0.09 13.42 4.94
C ALA A 343 -0.49 12.23 5.82
N SER A 344 -0.58 12.44 7.15
CA SER A 344 -1.06 11.42 8.09
C SER A 344 -2.52 11.07 7.83
N TYR A 345 -3.39 12.07 7.60
CA TYR A 345 -4.78 11.86 7.20
C TYR A 345 -4.89 11.09 5.88
N ASP A 346 -4.18 11.52 4.84
CA ASP A 346 -4.20 10.86 3.53
C ASP A 346 -3.70 9.41 3.60
N THR A 347 -2.65 9.15 4.37
CA THR A 347 -2.14 7.78 4.59
C THR A 347 -3.15 6.94 5.37
N LEU A 348 -3.77 7.50 6.41
CA LEU A 348 -4.85 6.85 7.13
C LEU A 348 -6.00 6.46 6.19
N MET A 349 -6.40 7.39 5.28
CA MET A 349 -7.45 7.13 4.27
C MET A 349 -7.03 6.11 3.21
N GLN A 350 -5.74 5.90 2.99
CA GLN A 350 -5.24 4.83 2.11
C GLN A 350 -5.30 3.46 2.79
N LEU A 351 -5.06 3.40 4.09
CA LEU A 351 -5.09 2.17 4.88
C LEU A 351 -6.51 1.79 5.29
N THR A 352 -7.45 2.74 5.39
CA THR A 352 -8.82 2.50 5.80
C THR A 352 -9.51 1.54 4.82
N PRO A 353 -10.12 0.45 5.31
CA PRO A 353 -10.74 -0.57 4.46
C PRO A 353 -12.12 -0.12 3.94
N PHE A 354 -12.16 0.97 3.17
CA PHE A 354 -13.41 1.53 2.62
C PHE A 354 -14.23 0.52 1.82
N SER A 355 -13.59 -0.40 1.12
CA SER A 355 -14.28 -1.46 0.38
C SER A 355 -15.10 -2.35 1.31
N VAL A 356 -14.51 -2.77 2.43
CA VAL A 356 -15.20 -3.58 3.44
C VAL A 356 -16.34 -2.79 4.08
N ILE A 357 -16.07 -1.53 4.48
CA ILE A 357 -17.09 -0.64 5.05
C ILE A 357 -18.26 -0.47 4.08
N ASN A 358 -18.00 -0.25 2.80
CA ASN A 358 -19.04 -0.11 1.79
C ASN A 358 -19.82 -1.41 1.54
N ILE A 359 -19.16 -2.57 1.56
CA ILE A 359 -19.86 -3.87 1.44
C ILE A 359 -20.79 -4.07 2.63
N VAL A 360 -20.31 -3.86 3.86
CA VAL A 360 -21.14 -3.97 5.08
C VAL A 360 -22.31 -3.00 5.01
N ARG A 361 -22.07 -1.75 4.61
CA ARG A 361 -23.12 -0.75 4.42
C ARG A 361 -24.17 -1.21 3.39
N TRP A 362 -23.73 -1.76 2.26
CA TRP A 362 -24.61 -2.29 1.21
C TRP A 362 -25.46 -3.46 1.71
N LEU A 363 -24.87 -4.40 2.43
CA LEU A 363 -25.59 -5.53 3.02
C LEU A 363 -26.65 -5.06 4.02
N LEU A 364 -26.29 -4.13 4.91
CA LEU A 364 -27.26 -3.55 5.86
C LEU A 364 -28.43 -2.91 5.15
N VAL A 365 -28.19 -2.11 4.11
CA VAL A 365 -29.25 -1.48 3.32
C VAL A 365 -30.11 -2.48 2.59
N SER A 366 -29.50 -3.52 2.03
CA SER A 366 -30.24 -4.58 1.34
C SER A 366 -31.18 -5.33 2.30
N VAL A 367 -30.71 -5.63 3.52
CA VAL A 367 -31.52 -6.25 4.57
C VAL A 367 -32.68 -5.35 4.99
N ILE A 368 -32.41 -4.05 5.21
CA ILE A 368 -33.41 -3.06 5.58
C ILE A 368 -34.46 -2.87 4.47
N ALA A 369 -34.00 -2.70 3.21
CA ALA A 369 -34.87 -2.54 2.05
C ALA A 369 -35.77 -3.76 1.84
N TYR A 370 -35.21 -4.95 2.07
CA TYR A 370 -35.92 -6.20 2.00
C TYR A 370 -37.00 -6.32 3.11
N GLY A 371 -36.68 -5.99 4.34
CA GLY A 371 -37.65 -5.95 5.43
C GLY A 371 -38.79 -4.95 5.14
N PHE A 372 -38.48 -3.79 4.57
CA PHE A 372 -39.47 -2.81 4.14
C PHE A 372 -40.35 -3.31 3.01
N TYR A 373 -39.77 -3.99 2.00
CA TYR A 373 -40.52 -4.59 0.92
C TYR A 373 -41.52 -5.63 1.43
N CYS A 374 -41.08 -6.51 2.34
CA CYS A 374 -41.97 -7.49 2.98
C CYS A 374 -43.14 -6.83 3.73
N TYR A 375 -42.85 -5.75 4.44
CA TYR A 375 -43.85 -4.95 5.14
C TYR A 375 -44.85 -4.29 4.17
N ALA A 376 -44.34 -3.59 3.15
CA ALA A 376 -45.18 -2.82 2.21
C ALA A 376 -46.17 -3.69 1.42
N TYR A 377 -45.81 -4.94 1.14
CA TYR A 377 -46.64 -5.87 0.38
C TYR A 377 -47.38 -6.89 1.26
N GLY A 378 -47.38 -6.72 2.58
CA GLY A 378 -48.09 -7.61 3.49
C GLY A 378 -47.63 -9.07 3.42
N ILE A 379 -46.41 -9.30 2.95
CA ILE A 379 -45.87 -10.62 2.69
C ILE A 379 -45.39 -11.19 4.02
N GLY A 380 -46.19 -12.02 4.67
CA GLY A 380 -45.77 -12.82 5.83
C GLY A 380 -44.58 -13.72 5.47
N GLY A 381 -43.72 -13.98 6.44
CA GLY A 381 -42.38 -14.57 6.26
C GLY A 381 -42.25 -15.82 5.37
N ALA A 382 -43.34 -16.56 5.10
CA ALA A 382 -43.33 -17.73 4.21
C ALA A 382 -43.35 -17.39 2.70
N ALA A 383 -44.06 -16.34 2.29
CA ALA A 383 -44.20 -15.97 0.88
C ALA A 383 -42.95 -15.30 0.25
N VAL A 384 -42.05 -14.82 1.09
CA VAL A 384 -40.82 -14.14 0.70
C VAL A 384 -39.82 -15.05 0.01
N PHE A 385 -39.84 -16.34 0.31
CA PHE A 385 -38.99 -17.35 -0.29
C PHE A 385 -39.61 -18.02 -1.54
N THR A 386 -40.74 -17.51 -2.06
CA THR A 386 -41.39 -18.09 -3.23
C THR A 386 -40.56 -17.90 -4.51
N ARG A 387 -40.68 -18.90 -5.35
CA ARG A 387 -39.85 -19.33 -6.49
C ARG A 387 -39.61 -18.32 -7.63
N GLY A 388 -39.84 -17.03 -7.50
CA GLY A 388 -39.86 -16.13 -8.66
C GLY A 388 -38.90 -14.92 -8.66
N THR A 389 -38.45 -14.43 -7.54
CA THR A 389 -37.67 -13.19 -7.49
C THR A 389 -36.15 -13.43 -7.57
N TYR A 390 -35.43 -12.59 -8.30
CA TYR A 390 -33.95 -12.63 -8.38
C TYR A 390 -33.31 -12.56 -6.99
N LEU A 391 -33.87 -11.80 -6.06
CA LEU A 391 -33.41 -11.69 -4.70
C LEU A 391 -33.64 -13.00 -3.89
N GLY A 392 -34.75 -13.66 -4.07
CA GLY A 392 -35.05 -14.94 -3.42
C GLY A 392 -34.14 -16.07 -3.92
N ARG A 393 -33.68 -16.03 -5.19
CA ARG A 393 -32.68 -16.95 -5.73
C ARG A 393 -31.30 -16.66 -5.16
N PHE A 394 -30.94 -15.40 -5.03
CA PHE A 394 -29.66 -14.95 -4.48
C PHE A 394 -29.54 -15.27 -2.98
N LEU A 395 -30.59 -15.03 -2.21
CA LEU A 395 -30.60 -15.36 -0.77
C LEU A 395 -30.57 -16.88 -0.52
N ARG A 396 -31.23 -17.71 -1.36
CA ARG A 396 -31.10 -19.18 -1.29
C ARG A 396 -29.71 -19.67 -1.66
N PHE A 397 -29.03 -19.01 -2.56
CA PHE A 397 -27.63 -19.30 -2.90
C PHE A 397 -26.69 -18.99 -1.72
N LEU A 398 -26.95 -17.91 -1.00
CA LEU A 398 -26.13 -17.51 0.16
C LEU A 398 -26.48 -18.26 1.45
N PHE A 399 -27.75 -18.65 1.61
CA PHE A 399 -28.27 -19.33 2.81
C PHE A 399 -29.13 -20.50 2.37
N PRO A 400 -28.55 -21.70 2.15
CA PRO A 400 -29.30 -22.90 1.77
C PRO A 400 -30.08 -23.44 3.00
N ILE A 401 -31.15 -22.74 3.38
CA ILE A 401 -32.09 -23.22 4.41
C ILE A 401 -33.30 -23.80 3.69
N GLU A 402 -33.42 -25.11 3.65
CA GLU A 402 -34.64 -25.78 3.24
C GLU A 402 -35.70 -25.61 4.32
N ILE A 403 -36.67 -24.74 4.08
CA ILE A 403 -37.87 -24.67 4.93
C ILE A 403 -38.89 -25.64 4.32
N ASN A 404 -38.99 -26.81 4.89
CA ASN A 404 -40.07 -27.77 4.61
C ASN A 404 -41.39 -27.16 5.13
N VAL A 405 -42.18 -26.59 4.23
CA VAL A 405 -43.57 -26.23 4.53
C VAL A 405 -44.39 -27.48 4.29
N SER A 406 -44.63 -28.26 5.35
CA SER A 406 -45.68 -29.28 5.30
C SER A 406 -47.03 -28.58 5.15
N SER A 407 -47.68 -28.80 4.00
CA SER A 407 -49.08 -28.46 3.79
C SER A 407 -49.94 -29.25 4.75
N GLY A 408 -50.51 -28.56 5.74
CA GLY A 408 -51.65 -29.01 6.53
C GLY A 408 -52.87 -28.18 6.13
#